data_1088b7a6658d8000ee82d8fae50f7770
#
_entry.id   1088b7a6658d8000ee82d8fae50f7770
#
_cell.length_a   1.000
_cell.length_b   1.000
_cell.length_c   1.000
_cell.angle_alpha   90.00
_cell.angle_beta   90.00
_cell.angle_gamma   90.00
#
_symmetry.space_group_name_H-M   'P 1'
#
loop_
_entity.id
_entity.type
_entity.pdbx_description
1 polymer ?
#
loop_
_entity_poly.entity_id
_entity_poly.type
_entity_poly.pdbx_seq_one_letter_code
_entity_poly.pdbx_strand_id
1 'polypeptide(L)'
;MLSPPKQKMLQRATQRAIKAIFTRLDYARLGPIYCDEGGDEFWVAKRSLCRRHGTRLANALLPRLSRGGVSLYVGAGVAELPPIVMEILDLGRRVVACNLRRQEVLILNRACDGLPIRFRHQDAGSIKDRVDHLWLVSVLNDPERFPDLSALSYGRANPVTFNARKCMGQQRVVSMLVERCLRRLTVPGLVTTTVEEVMWIAEWCHRKGIRYRIGRQTYASATVGDPICLVRIG
;
A
#
# COMPACT_ATOMS: atom_id res chain seq x y z
N MET A 1 18.66 -32.07 -9.21
CA MET A 1 17.46 -31.29 -8.83
C MET A 1 17.82 -30.41 -7.65
N LEU A 2 17.93 -29.10 -7.84
CA LEU A 2 18.16 -28.14 -6.75
C LEU A 2 16.86 -28.02 -5.95
N SER A 3 16.89 -28.31 -4.64
CA SER A 3 15.76 -28.11 -3.74
C SER A 3 15.26 -26.65 -3.86
N PRO A 4 13.95 -26.41 -3.91
CA PRO A 4 13.43 -25.04 -3.94
C PRO A 4 13.98 -24.27 -2.74
N PRO A 5 14.37 -22.99 -2.92
CA PRO A 5 14.91 -22.19 -1.82
C PRO A 5 13.91 -22.19 -0.67
N LYS A 6 14.39 -22.53 0.54
CA LYS A 6 13.56 -22.51 1.76
C LYS A 6 12.86 -21.15 1.84
N GLN A 7 11.55 -21.17 1.80
CA GLN A 7 10.72 -19.97 1.87
C GLN A 7 11.06 -19.24 3.19
N LYS A 8 11.67 -18.06 3.08
CA LYS A 8 11.95 -17.22 4.25
C LYS A 8 10.61 -16.85 4.89
N MET A 9 10.45 -17.20 6.16
CA MET A 9 9.28 -16.85 6.96
C MET A 9 9.61 -15.70 7.91
N LEU A 10 8.60 -14.91 8.28
CA LEU A 10 8.75 -13.85 9.29
C LEU A 10 9.30 -14.40 10.59
N GLN A 11 10.21 -13.65 11.22
CA GLN A 11 10.75 -13.99 12.53
C GLN A 11 9.64 -14.02 13.59
N ARG A 12 9.83 -14.83 14.64
CA ARG A 12 8.85 -14.95 15.74
C ARG A 12 8.59 -13.60 16.44
N ALA A 13 9.61 -12.75 16.54
CA ALA A 13 9.47 -11.41 17.12
C ALA A 13 8.52 -10.53 16.28
N THR A 14 8.70 -10.54 14.95
CA THR A 14 7.85 -9.83 13.98
C THR A 14 6.40 -10.31 14.02
N GLN A 15 6.19 -11.62 14.06
CA GLN A 15 4.84 -12.20 14.19
C GLN A 15 4.15 -11.78 15.49
N ARG A 16 4.90 -11.75 16.62
CA ARG A 16 4.39 -11.28 17.92
C ARG A 16 4.06 -9.78 17.88
N ALA A 17 4.93 -8.97 17.27
CA ALA A 17 4.69 -7.53 17.11
C ALA A 17 3.42 -7.26 16.29
N ILE A 18 3.25 -7.93 15.13
CA ILE A 18 2.03 -7.84 14.32
C ILE A 18 0.79 -8.18 15.16
N LYS A 19 0.81 -9.33 15.86
CA LYS A 19 -0.32 -9.73 16.71
C LYS A 19 -0.63 -8.68 17.77
N ALA A 20 0.38 -8.15 18.46
CA ALA A 20 0.22 -7.14 19.51
C ALA A 20 -0.36 -5.83 18.97
N ILE A 21 0.09 -5.35 17.79
CA ILE A 21 -0.46 -4.15 17.15
C ILE A 21 -1.94 -4.36 16.85
N PHE A 22 -2.32 -5.47 16.19
CA PHE A 22 -3.72 -5.76 15.85
C PHE A 22 -4.62 -5.94 17.08
N THR A 23 -4.06 -6.31 18.24
CA THR A 23 -4.82 -6.36 19.51
C THR A 23 -5.02 -4.97 20.10
N ARG A 24 -4.08 -4.03 19.89
CA ARG A 24 -4.13 -2.65 20.43
C ARG A 24 -4.87 -1.65 19.54
N LEU A 25 -5.21 -2.03 18.29
CA LEU A 25 -5.96 -1.14 17.40
C LEU A 25 -7.34 -0.80 17.98
N ASP A 26 -7.66 0.48 17.95
CA ASP A 26 -8.97 1.01 18.34
C ASP A 26 -9.93 0.91 17.15
N TYR A 27 -10.56 -0.25 17.00
CA TYR A 27 -11.46 -0.52 15.87
C TYR A 27 -12.73 0.33 15.91
N ALA A 28 -13.22 0.69 17.08
CA ALA A 28 -14.40 1.55 17.21
C ALA A 28 -14.13 2.95 16.61
N ARG A 29 -12.92 3.48 16.81
CA ARG A 29 -12.52 4.77 16.21
C ARG A 29 -12.09 4.64 14.74
N LEU A 30 -11.66 3.47 14.30
CA LEU A 30 -11.34 3.20 12.89
C LEU A 30 -12.61 3.00 12.05
N GLY A 31 -13.68 2.48 12.63
CA GLY A 31 -14.92 2.16 11.93
C GLY A 31 -15.43 3.31 11.05
N PRO A 32 -15.69 4.49 11.62
CA PRO A 32 -16.21 5.64 10.85
C PRO A 32 -15.24 6.19 9.78
N ILE A 33 -13.95 5.82 9.82
CA ILE A 33 -12.98 6.23 8.81
C ILE A 33 -13.09 5.37 7.54
N TYR A 34 -13.55 4.13 7.68
CA TYR A 34 -13.59 3.16 6.59
C TYR A 34 -14.99 2.86 6.07
N CYS A 35 -16.00 3.17 6.86
CA CYS A 35 -17.40 2.92 6.51
C CYS A 35 -18.29 3.92 7.25
N ASP A 36 -19.10 4.66 6.50
CA ASP A 36 -20.01 5.66 7.07
C ASP A 36 -21.12 5.01 7.92
N GLU A 37 -21.54 3.79 7.55
CA GLU A 37 -22.55 2.99 8.24
C GLU A 37 -21.97 1.64 8.65
N GLY A 38 -22.19 1.21 9.90
CA GLY A 38 -21.77 -0.12 10.35
C GLY A 38 -20.27 -0.32 10.53
N GLY A 39 -19.53 0.71 10.92
CA GLY A 39 -18.08 0.67 11.07
C GLY A 39 -17.56 -0.44 11.98
N ASP A 40 -18.28 -0.83 13.02
CA ASP A 40 -17.92 -1.93 13.91
C ASP A 40 -18.02 -3.28 13.18
N GLU A 41 -19.09 -3.50 12.40
CA GLU A 41 -19.27 -4.70 11.59
C GLU A 41 -18.19 -4.84 10.52
N PHE A 42 -17.80 -3.74 9.90
CA PHE A 42 -16.69 -3.72 8.95
C PHE A 42 -15.43 -4.35 9.56
N TRP A 43 -15.03 -3.92 10.76
CA TRP A 43 -13.81 -4.46 11.39
C TRP A 43 -13.97 -5.86 11.96
N VAL A 44 -15.17 -6.28 12.37
CA VAL A 44 -15.45 -7.68 12.73
C VAL A 44 -15.08 -8.61 11.56
N ALA A 45 -15.46 -8.24 10.34
CA ALA A 45 -15.16 -9.01 9.13
C ALA A 45 -13.71 -8.84 8.64
N LYS A 46 -13.15 -7.62 8.70
CA LYS A 46 -11.91 -7.26 8.00
C LYS A 46 -10.63 -7.39 8.81
N ARG A 47 -10.66 -7.23 10.16
CA ARG A 47 -9.43 -7.25 11.00
C ARG A 47 -8.57 -8.51 10.83
N SER A 48 -9.21 -9.68 10.81
CA SER A 48 -8.49 -10.95 10.64
C SER A 48 -7.95 -11.11 9.23
N LEU A 49 -8.68 -10.62 8.22
CA LEU A 49 -8.26 -10.62 6.84
C LEU A 49 -7.06 -9.69 6.63
N CYS A 50 -7.09 -8.45 7.14
CA CYS A 50 -5.97 -7.53 7.07
C CYS A 50 -4.69 -8.15 7.64
N ARG A 51 -4.76 -8.75 8.83
CA ARG A 51 -3.62 -9.44 9.43
C ARG A 51 -3.13 -10.60 8.57
N ARG A 52 -4.04 -11.48 8.12
CA ARG A 52 -3.69 -12.70 7.35
C ARG A 52 -3.13 -12.38 5.98
N HIS A 53 -3.81 -11.52 5.21
CA HIS A 53 -3.39 -11.15 3.84
C HIS A 53 -2.12 -10.30 3.88
N GLY A 54 -2.04 -9.32 4.81
CA GLY A 54 -0.84 -8.54 5.03
C GLY A 54 0.36 -9.39 5.43
N THR A 55 0.18 -10.43 6.29
CA THR A 55 1.26 -11.36 6.64
C THR A 55 1.70 -12.19 5.44
N ARG A 56 0.79 -12.64 4.58
CA ARG A 56 1.14 -13.36 3.33
C ARG A 56 1.97 -12.47 2.41
N LEU A 57 1.56 -11.23 2.26
CA LEU A 57 2.27 -10.27 1.42
C LEU A 57 3.64 -9.90 2.01
N ALA A 58 3.75 -9.75 3.34
CA ALA A 58 5.03 -9.56 4.03
C ALA A 58 5.99 -10.73 3.76
N ASN A 59 5.53 -11.98 3.86
CA ASN A 59 6.33 -13.16 3.50
C ASN A 59 6.77 -13.15 2.03
N ALA A 60 5.93 -12.66 1.13
CA ALA A 60 6.27 -12.56 -0.29
C ALA A 60 7.31 -11.46 -0.56
N LEU A 61 7.26 -10.35 0.16
CA LEU A 61 8.21 -9.23 0.04
C LEU A 61 9.57 -9.54 0.68
N LEU A 62 9.59 -10.29 1.78
CA LEU A 62 10.79 -10.60 2.56
C LEU A 62 12.01 -11.07 1.73
N PRO A 63 11.87 -11.99 0.74
CA PRO A 63 12.99 -12.39 -0.12
C PRO A 63 13.28 -11.43 -1.27
N ARG A 64 12.46 -10.41 -1.49
CA ARG A 64 12.53 -9.49 -2.65
C ARG A 64 13.11 -8.13 -2.29
N LEU A 65 13.12 -7.79 -1.02
CA LEU A 65 13.64 -6.52 -0.52
C LEU A 65 15.03 -6.72 0.11
N SER A 66 15.92 -5.77 -0.15
CA SER A 66 17.25 -5.75 0.48
C SER A 66 17.16 -5.31 1.93
N ARG A 67 18.10 -5.75 2.77
CA ARG A 67 18.28 -5.22 4.12
C ARG A 67 18.74 -3.75 4.08
N GLY A 68 18.33 -2.97 5.07
CA GLY A 68 18.79 -1.58 5.24
C GLY A 68 18.33 -0.59 4.19
N GLY A 69 17.44 -0.99 3.26
CA GLY A 69 16.89 -0.10 2.25
C GLY A 69 15.86 0.88 2.78
N VAL A 70 15.24 1.62 1.89
CA VAL A 70 14.22 2.64 2.23
C VAL A 70 12.94 2.36 1.46
N SER A 71 11.81 2.38 2.17
CA SER A 71 10.49 2.18 1.60
C SER A 71 9.59 3.39 1.82
N LEU A 72 8.79 3.73 0.81
CA LEU A 72 7.71 4.72 0.90
C LEU A 72 6.37 4.01 0.75
N TYR A 73 5.52 4.13 1.76
CA TYR A 73 4.15 3.66 1.75
C TYR A 73 3.21 4.86 1.61
N VAL A 74 2.46 4.90 0.52
CA VAL A 74 1.49 5.94 0.21
C VAL A 74 0.10 5.46 0.63
N GLY A 75 -0.60 6.24 1.43
CA GLY A 75 -1.94 5.87 1.93
C GLY A 75 -1.90 4.71 2.94
N ALA A 76 -0.79 4.53 3.68
CA ALA A 76 -0.62 3.42 4.60
C ALA A 76 -1.68 3.38 5.70
N GLY A 77 -2.38 2.25 5.83
CA GLY A 77 -3.42 2.00 6.82
C GLY A 77 -3.21 0.68 7.58
N VAL A 78 -4.32 0.09 8.03
CA VAL A 78 -4.30 -1.15 8.83
C VAL A 78 -3.79 -2.35 8.03
N ALA A 79 -4.09 -2.43 6.73
CA ALA A 79 -3.69 -3.55 5.88
C ALA A 79 -2.17 -3.61 5.64
N GLU A 80 -1.51 -2.45 5.70
CA GLU A 80 -0.07 -2.29 5.47
C GLU A 80 0.78 -2.57 6.71
N LEU A 81 0.18 -2.69 7.89
CA LEU A 81 0.91 -2.95 9.14
C LEU A 81 1.84 -4.18 9.05
N PRO A 82 1.41 -5.37 8.58
CA PRO A 82 2.30 -6.52 8.56
C PRO A 82 3.55 -6.34 7.67
N PRO A 83 3.47 -5.85 6.42
CA PRO A 83 4.66 -5.59 5.62
C PRO A 83 5.55 -4.49 6.20
N ILE A 84 4.99 -3.41 6.77
CA ILE A 84 5.77 -2.36 7.45
C ILE A 84 6.56 -2.94 8.63
N VAL A 85 5.90 -3.72 9.47
CA VAL A 85 6.55 -4.38 10.63
C VAL A 85 7.69 -5.30 10.19
N MET A 86 7.46 -6.11 9.15
CA MET A 86 8.46 -6.99 8.57
C MET A 86 9.67 -6.20 8.03
N GLU A 87 9.44 -5.15 7.27
CA GLU A 87 10.52 -4.36 6.70
C GLU A 87 11.41 -3.75 7.79
N ILE A 88 10.79 -3.24 8.86
CA ILE A 88 11.53 -2.62 9.97
C ILE A 88 12.23 -3.67 10.82
N LEU A 89 11.53 -4.71 11.28
CA LEU A 89 12.07 -5.64 12.27
C LEU A 89 12.91 -6.77 11.66
N ASP A 90 12.51 -7.32 10.50
CA ASP A 90 13.23 -8.43 9.88
C ASP A 90 14.36 -7.94 8.96
N LEU A 91 14.16 -6.82 8.27
CA LEU A 91 15.10 -6.31 7.28
C LEU A 91 15.89 -5.08 7.72
N GLY A 92 15.55 -4.46 8.88
CA GLY A 92 16.21 -3.25 9.37
C GLY A 92 16.05 -2.06 8.40
N ARG A 93 14.95 -2.00 7.67
CA ARG A 93 14.70 -0.96 6.66
C ARG A 93 14.13 0.31 7.29
N ARG A 94 14.41 1.44 6.70
CA ARG A 94 13.74 2.70 7.01
C ARG A 94 12.43 2.77 6.22
N VAL A 95 11.31 2.83 6.92
CA VAL A 95 9.99 2.94 6.31
C VAL A 95 9.42 4.33 6.55
N VAL A 96 9.01 5.00 5.46
CA VAL A 96 8.25 6.25 5.48
C VAL A 96 6.80 5.91 5.14
N ALA A 97 5.95 5.81 6.16
CA ALA A 97 4.53 5.50 6.00
C ALA A 97 3.70 6.79 6.10
N CYS A 98 3.05 7.18 5.00
CA CYS A 98 2.26 8.41 4.90
C CYS A 98 0.77 8.08 4.74
N ASN A 99 -0.08 8.87 5.40
CA ASN A 99 -1.52 8.84 5.23
C ASN A 99 -2.07 10.27 5.37
N LEU A 100 -3.12 10.58 4.62
CA LEU A 100 -3.78 11.90 4.66
C LEU A 100 -4.87 11.98 5.74
N ARG A 101 -5.31 10.85 6.29
CA ARG A 101 -6.34 10.77 7.32
C ARG A 101 -5.69 10.89 8.71
N ARG A 102 -5.68 12.10 9.27
CA ARG A 102 -5.05 12.42 10.56
C ARG A 102 -5.49 11.49 11.69
N GLN A 103 -6.78 11.19 11.77
CA GLN A 103 -7.33 10.33 12.82
C GLN A 103 -6.78 8.91 12.73
N GLU A 104 -6.71 8.36 11.52
CA GLU A 104 -6.12 7.04 11.30
C GLU A 104 -4.65 7.00 11.71
N VAL A 105 -3.87 8.02 11.34
CA VAL A 105 -2.45 8.14 11.75
C VAL A 105 -2.29 8.13 13.27
N LEU A 106 -3.15 8.83 14.00
CA LEU A 106 -3.12 8.85 15.47
C LEU A 106 -3.41 7.47 16.07
N ILE A 107 -4.40 6.76 15.53
CA ILE A 107 -4.78 5.42 16.00
C ILE A 107 -3.67 4.41 15.71
N LEU A 108 -3.12 4.43 14.48
CA LEU A 108 -2.03 3.55 14.06
C LEU A 108 -0.77 3.78 14.92
N ASN A 109 -0.38 5.03 15.15
CA ASN A 109 0.78 5.36 15.98
C ASN A 109 0.61 4.90 17.43
N ARG A 110 -0.59 5.05 18.01
CA ARG A 110 -0.88 4.54 19.37
C ARG A 110 -0.79 3.02 19.42
N ALA A 111 -1.31 2.31 18.41
CA ALA A 111 -1.21 0.85 18.36
C ALA A 111 0.23 0.35 18.20
N CYS A 112 1.09 1.13 17.56
CA CYS A 112 2.51 0.85 17.36
C CYS A 112 3.41 1.35 18.49
N ASP A 113 2.86 1.89 19.59
CA ASP A 113 3.67 2.43 20.69
C ASP A 113 4.62 1.37 21.25
N GLY A 114 5.86 1.82 21.58
CA GLY A 114 6.97 0.93 21.98
C GLY A 114 7.67 0.21 20.81
N LEU A 115 7.27 0.44 19.55
CA LEU A 115 7.96 -0.08 18.35
C LEU A 115 8.54 1.07 17.52
N PRO A 116 9.61 0.83 16.75
CA PRO A 116 10.22 1.86 15.90
C PRO A 116 9.40 2.11 14.62
N ILE A 117 8.08 2.21 14.74
CA ILE A 117 7.13 2.36 13.64
C ILE A 117 6.39 3.68 13.83
N ARG A 118 6.42 4.54 12.79
CA ARG A 118 5.74 5.84 12.82
C ARG A 118 5.05 6.11 11.50
N PHE A 119 3.76 6.39 11.57
CA PHE A 119 2.96 6.91 10.46
C PHE A 119 2.97 8.44 10.49
N ARG A 120 3.01 9.05 9.32
CA ARG A 120 3.03 10.51 9.14
C ARG A 120 1.74 10.98 8.52
N HIS A 121 1.12 12.00 9.12
CA HIS A 121 0.04 12.74 8.49
C HIS A 121 0.65 13.71 7.47
N GLN A 122 0.90 13.22 6.24
CA GLN A 122 1.65 13.94 5.22
C GLN A 122 1.29 13.44 3.82
N ASP A 123 1.28 14.36 2.84
CA ASP A 123 1.22 13.98 1.44
C ASP A 123 2.55 13.30 1.02
N ALA A 124 2.44 12.06 0.57
CA ALA A 124 3.60 11.29 0.12
C ALA A 124 4.33 11.93 -1.08
N GLY A 125 3.62 12.69 -1.90
CA GLY A 125 4.22 13.44 -3.00
C GLY A 125 5.22 14.52 -2.55
N SER A 126 5.19 14.93 -1.27
CA SER A 126 6.13 15.88 -0.68
C SER A 126 7.43 15.24 -0.17
N ILE A 127 7.49 13.90 -0.08
CA ILE A 127 8.66 13.16 0.38
C ILE A 127 9.81 13.32 -0.62
N LYS A 128 10.98 13.67 -0.11
CA LYS A 128 12.19 13.89 -0.93
C LYS A 128 13.17 12.71 -0.92
N ASP A 129 12.98 11.78 -0.01
CA ASP A 129 13.85 10.61 0.15
C ASP A 129 13.88 9.75 -1.13
N ARG A 130 15.08 9.22 -1.45
CA ARG A 130 15.21 8.15 -2.44
C ARG A 130 14.79 6.84 -1.78
N VAL A 131 14.05 6.02 -2.51
CA VAL A 131 13.51 4.74 -2.02
C VAL A 131 13.80 3.64 -3.03
N ASP A 132 13.96 2.42 -2.56
CA ASP A 132 14.10 1.22 -3.40
C ASP A 132 12.83 0.35 -3.40
N HIS A 133 11.88 0.66 -2.52
CA HIS A 133 10.55 0.08 -2.51
C HIS A 133 9.47 1.18 -2.38
N LEU A 134 8.49 1.14 -3.27
CA LEU A 134 7.35 2.05 -3.29
C LEU A 134 6.06 1.23 -3.17
N TRP A 135 5.24 1.57 -2.19
CA TRP A 135 3.92 1.00 -1.98
C TRP A 135 2.85 2.00 -2.45
N LEU A 136 2.11 1.61 -3.48
CA LEU A 136 0.97 2.32 -4.07
C LEU A 136 -0.17 1.32 -4.20
N VAL A 137 -0.95 1.10 -3.16
CA VAL A 137 -2.06 0.14 -3.15
C VAL A 137 -3.34 0.87 -2.85
N SER A 138 -4.28 0.83 -3.79
CA SER A 138 -5.60 1.46 -3.69
C SER A 138 -5.54 2.98 -3.42
N VAL A 139 -4.58 3.65 -4.04
CA VAL A 139 -4.34 5.09 -3.88
C VAL A 139 -4.67 5.85 -5.15
N LEU A 140 -4.39 5.25 -6.31
CA LEU A 140 -4.54 5.92 -7.61
C LEU A 140 -5.97 5.84 -8.15
N ASN A 141 -6.73 4.86 -7.68
CA ASN A 141 -8.15 4.65 -8.00
C ASN A 141 -9.05 4.79 -6.76
N ASP A 142 -8.60 5.52 -5.74
CA ASP A 142 -9.37 5.77 -4.52
C ASP A 142 -10.70 6.47 -4.85
N PRO A 143 -11.88 5.84 -4.56
CA PRO A 143 -13.18 6.41 -4.92
C PRO A 143 -13.53 7.69 -4.13
N GLU A 144 -12.97 7.89 -2.95
CA GLU A 144 -13.17 9.11 -2.17
C GLU A 144 -12.42 10.31 -2.78
N ARG A 145 -11.20 10.06 -3.29
CA ARG A 145 -10.39 11.13 -3.91
C ARG A 145 -10.69 11.33 -5.39
N PHE A 146 -10.99 10.25 -6.09
CA PHE A 146 -11.10 10.21 -7.56
C PHE A 146 -12.39 9.49 -7.98
N PRO A 147 -13.57 9.98 -7.58
CA PRO A 147 -14.84 9.26 -7.78
C PRO A 147 -15.15 8.97 -9.26
N ASP A 148 -14.95 9.94 -10.16
CA ASP A 148 -15.24 9.74 -11.60
C ASP A 148 -14.21 8.79 -12.24
N LEU A 149 -12.93 8.92 -11.88
CA LEU A 149 -11.88 8.05 -12.37
C LEU A 149 -12.07 6.61 -11.85
N SER A 150 -12.37 6.45 -10.57
CA SER A 150 -12.66 5.17 -9.96
C SER A 150 -13.87 4.51 -10.60
N ALA A 151 -14.98 5.25 -10.76
CA ALA A 151 -16.17 4.74 -11.43
C ALA A 151 -15.88 4.25 -12.86
N LEU A 152 -15.06 4.98 -13.61
CA LEU A 152 -14.63 4.58 -14.95
C LEU A 152 -13.76 3.32 -14.92
N SER A 153 -12.75 3.29 -14.05
CA SER A 153 -11.80 2.16 -13.94
C SER A 153 -12.49 0.84 -13.58
N TYR A 154 -13.53 0.90 -12.76
CA TYR A 154 -14.29 -0.28 -12.35
C TYR A 154 -15.53 -0.56 -13.20
N GLY A 155 -15.71 0.14 -14.33
CA GLY A 155 -16.87 -0.04 -15.22
C GLY A 155 -18.20 0.33 -14.56
N ARG A 156 -18.20 1.20 -13.54
CA ARG A 156 -19.39 1.66 -12.80
C ARG A 156 -19.82 3.07 -13.19
N ALA A 157 -19.16 3.68 -14.18
CA ALA A 157 -19.51 5.01 -14.64
C ALA A 157 -20.93 5.01 -15.23
N ASN A 158 -21.82 5.84 -14.67
CA ASN A 158 -23.14 6.04 -15.21
C ASN A 158 -23.06 7.04 -16.38
N PRO A 159 -23.43 6.65 -17.62
CA PRO A 159 -23.30 7.53 -18.78
C PRO A 159 -24.05 8.86 -18.65
N VAL A 160 -25.14 8.89 -17.86
CA VAL A 160 -25.98 10.09 -17.67
C VAL A 160 -25.34 11.08 -16.71
N THR A 161 -24.66 10.60 -15.67
CA THR A 161 -24.06 11.45 -14.62
C THR A 161 -22.54 11.59 -14.74
N PHE A 162 -21.89 10.82 -15.61
CA PHE A 162 -20.43 10.84 -15.78
C PHE A 162 -19.94 12.20 -16.29
N ASN A 163 -18.98 12.75 -15.59
CA ASN A 163 -18.36 14.03 -15.95
C ASN A 163 -16.93 13.83 -16.50
N ALA A 164 -16.81 13.77 -17.81
CA ALA A 164 -15.55 13.57 -18.50
C ALA A 164 -14.48 14.61 -18.14
N ARG A 165 -14.86 15.89 -17.94
CA ARG A 165 -13.94 16.97 -17.55
C ARG A 165 -13.38 16.75 -16.15
N LYS A 166 -14.22 16.36 -15.19
CA LYS A 166 -13.79 16.00 -13.83
C LYS A 166 -12.87 14.78 -13.86
N CYS A 167 -13.26 13.73 -14.59
CA CYS A 167 -12.42 12.53 -14.74
C CYS A 167 -11.03 12.86 -15.30
N MET A 168 -10.93 13.69 -16.37
CA MET A 168 -9.66 14.15 -16.91
C MET A 168 -8.85 14.98 -15.89
N GLY A 169 -9.51 15.79 -15.08
CA GLY A 169 -8.88 16.51 -13.96
C GLY A 169 -8.28 15.55 -12.94
N GLN A 170 -9.01 14.53 -12.54
CA GLN A 170 -8.56 13.49 -11.61
C GLN A 170 -7.39 12.68 -12.21
N GLN A 171 -7.44 12.31 -13.49
CA GLN A 171 -6.33 11.64 -14.18
C GLN A 171 -5.03 12.46 -14.14
N ARG A 172 -5.11 13.78 -14.33
CA ARG A 172 -3.93 14.66 -14.22
C ARG A 172 -3.35 14.63 -12.81
N VAL A 173 -4.19 14.69 -11.78
CA VAL A 173 -3.75 14.62 -10.37
C VAL A 173 -3.07 13.28 -10.08
N VAL A 174 -3.66 12.16 -10.52
CA VAL A 174 -3.07 10.83 -10.37
C VAL A 174 -1.73 10.74 -11.10
N SER A 175 -1.66 11.21 -12.36
CA SER A 175 -0.39 11.23 -13.12
C SER A 175 0.70 12.03 -12.42
N MET A 176 0.36 13.17 -11.81
CA MET A 176 1.31 13.97 -11.03
C MET A 176 1.76 13.25 -9.75
N LEU A 177 0.87 12.56 -9.05
CA LEU A 177 1.22 11.77 -7.88
C LEU A 177 2.18 10.63 -8.25
N VAL A 178 1.85 9.87 -9.30
CA VAL A 178 2.69 8.81 -9.87
C VAL A 178 4.08 9.35 -10.23
N GLU A 179 4.15 10.46 -10.98
CA GLU A 179 5.43 11.08 -11.35
C GLU A 179 6.25 11.46 -10.10
N ARG A 180 5.62 12.10 -9.09
CA ARG A 180 6.31 12.50 -7.85
C ARG A 180 6.85 11.31 -7.08
N CYS A 181 6.08 10.25 -6.95
CA CYS A 181 6.48 9.05 -6.20
C CYS A 181 7.53 8.23 -6.97
N LEU A 182 7.30 7.92 -8.25
CA LEU A 182 8.22 7.09 -9.04
C LEU A 182 9.56 7.78 -9.32
N ARG A 183 9.63 9.10 -9.40
CA ARG A 183 10.91 9.81 -9.49
C ARG A 183 11.82 9.61 -8.28
N ARG A 184 11.27 9.19 -7.14
CA ARG A 184 12.03 8.86 -5.92
C ARG A 184 12.52 7.43 -5.92
N LEU A 185 11.91 6.55 -6.72
CA LEU A 185 12.34 5.16 -6.81
C LEU A 185 13.74 5.08 -7.44
N THR A 186 14.62 4.36 -6.78
CA THR A 186 15.91 3.97 -7.37
C THR A 186 15.69 2.88 -8.39
N VAL A 187 16.54 2.83 -9.41
CA VAL A 187 16.54 1.76 -10.41
C VAL A 187 17.82 0.95 -10.20
N PRO A 188 17.73 -0.37 -9.97
CA PRO A 188 16.53 -1.17 -9.87
C PRO A 188 15.73 -0.91 -8.60
N GLY A 189 14.40 -1.06 -8.70
CA GLY A 189 13.48 -0.86 -7.58
C GLY A 189 12.25 -1.77 -7.65
N LEU A 190 11.46 -1.78 -6.58
CA LEU A 190 10.23 -2.56 -6.47
C LEU A 190 9.03 -1.64 -6.21
N VAL A 191 7.93 -1.87 -6.93
CA VAL A 191 6.64 -1.24 -6.63
C VAL A 191 5.65 -2.33 -6.23
N THR A 192 4.95 -2.12 -5.12
CA THR A 192 3.78 -2.90 -4.71
C THR A 192 2.54 -2.08 -5.01
N THR A 193 1.62 -2.62 -5.80
CA THR A 193 0.42 -1.91 -6.26
C THR A 193 -0.73 -2.89 -6.52
N THR A 194 -1.94 -2.40 -6.82
CA THR A 194 -3.02 -3.26 -7.30
C THR A 194 -2.90 -3.52 -8.80
N VAL A 195 -3.54 -4.60 -9.27
CA VAL A 195 -3.58 -4.91 -10.71
C VAL A 195 -4.21 -3.76 -11.50
N GLU A 196 -5.24 -3.13 -10.93
CA GLU A 196 -5.96 -2.01 -11.53
C GLU A 196 -5.10 -0.74 -11.69
N GLU A 197 -4.12 -0.58 -10.80
CA GLU A 197 -3.26 0.60 -10.79
C GLU A 197 -1.97 0.44 -11.62
N VAL A 198 -1.65 -0.79 -12.06
CA VAL A 198 -0.44 -1.09 -12.84
C VAL A 198 -0.32 -0.22 -14.08
N MET A 199 -1.43 0.08 -14.74
CA MET A 199 -1.43 0.89 -15.96
C MET A 199 -0.73 2.25 -15.80
N TRP A 200 -0.90 2.90 -14.66
CA TRP A 200 -0.26 4.19 -14.35
C TRP A 200 1.27 4.07 -14.24
N ILE A 201 1.72 2.96 -13.65
CA ILE A 201 3.15 2.67 -13.49
C ILE A 201 3.76 2.31 -14.85
N ALA A 202 3.06 1.47 -15.63
CA ALA A 202 3.49 1.08 -16.96
C ALA A 202 3.61 2.28 -17.90
N GLU A 203 2.61 3.17 -17.91
CA GLU A 203 2.62 4.39 -18.70
C GLU A 203 3.81 5.30 -18.32
N TRP A 204 4.05 5.48 -17.02
CA TRP A 204 5.21 6.24 -16.55
C TRP A 204 6.52 5.62 -17.02
N CYS A 205 6.68 4.30 -16.91
CA CYS A 205 7.87 3.60 -17.38
C CYS A 205 8.08 3.76 -18.89
N HIS A 206 7.01 3.62 -19.69
CA HIS A 206 7.07 3.82 -21.15
C HIS A 206 7.53 5.22 -21.50
N ARG A 207 6.94 6.25 -20.89
CA ARG A 207 7.35 7.65 -21.12
C ARG A 207 8.80 7.96 -20.77
N LYS A 208 9.36 7.22 -19.79
CA LYS A 208 10.78 7.39 -19.35
C LYS A 208 11.75 6.43 -20.02
N GLY A 209 11.29 5.53 -20.88
CA GLY A 209 12.13 4.50 -21.48
C GLY A 209 12.71 3.51 -20.47
N ILE A 210 12.05 3.32 -19.31
CA ILE A 210 12.50 2.43 -18.24
C ILE A 210 11.83 1.07 -18.41
N ARG A 211 12.61 0.01 -18.34
CA ARG A 211 12.08 -1.37 -18.37
C ARG A 211 11.37 -1.70 -17.06
N TYR A 212 10.31 -2.48 -17.13
CA TYR A 212 9.61 -3.00 -15.97
C TYR A 212 9.13 -4.44 -16.21
N ARG A 213 8.87 -5.14 -15.13
CA ARG A 213 8.32 -6.50 -15.16
C ARG A 213 7.28 -6.67 -14.07
N ILE A 214 6.06 -7.05 -14.47
CA ILE A 214 4.97 -7.38 -13.56
C ILE A 214 5.15 -8.82 -13.08
N GLY A 215 5.06 -9.04 -11.77
CA GLY A 215 5.10 -10.38 -11.18
C GLY A 215 3.87 -11.20 -11.60
N ARG A 216 4.06 -12.48 -11.87
CA ARG A 216 2.96 -13.39 -12.26
C ARG A 216 1.99 -13.69 -11.11
N GLN A 217 2.47 -13.58 -9.88
CA GLN A 217 1.69 -13.89 -8.68
C GLN A 217 0.99 -12.65 -8.17
N THR A 218 -0.31 -12.78 -7.86
CA THR A 218 -1.10 -11.77 -7.19
C THR A 218 -1.42 -12.19 -5.76
N TYR A 219 -1.75 -11.21 -4.92
CA TYR A 219 -2.07 -11.39 -3.51
C TYR A 219 -3.40 -10.71 -3.21
N ALA A 220 -4.24 -11.38 -2.41
CA ALA A 220 -5.51 -10.80 -2.02
C ALA A 220 -5.31 -9.56 -1.13
N SER A 221 -6.04 -8.48 -1.41
CA SER A 221 -6.19 -7.36 -0.49
C SER A 221 -7.30 -7.65 0.54
N ALA A 222 -7.29 -6.93 1.65
CA ALA A 222 -8.27 -7.16 2.71
C ALA A 222 -9.41 -6.14 2.70
N THR A 223 -9.13 -4.91 2.27
CA THR A 223 -10.05 -3.78 2.36
C THR A 223 -10.76 -3.50 1.05
N VAL A 224 -10.06 -3.51 -0.06
CA VAL A 224 -10.58 -3.01 -1.35
C VAL A 224 -11.02 -4.13 -2.30
N GLY A 225 -10.51 -5.34 -2.15
CA GLY A 225 -10.86 -6.47 -3.04
C GLY A 225 -9.94 -6.61 -4.24
N ASP A 226 -9.26 -5.56 -4.68
CA ASP A 226 -8.35 -5.62 -5.82
C ASP A 226 -7.11 -6.45 -5.52
N PRO A 227 -6.70 -7.36 -6.43
CA PRO A 227 -5.49 -8.14 -6.26
C PRO A 227 -4.25 -7.23 -6.25
N ILE A 228 -3.35 -7.48 -5.31
CA ILE A 228 -2.06 -6.79 -5.23
C ILE A 228 -1.03 -7.53 -6.08
N CYS A 229 -0.22 -6.81 -6.82
CA CYS A 229 0.91 -7.34 -7.59
C CYS A 229 2.21 -6.59 -7.28
N LEU A 230 3.32 -7.19 -7.70
CA LEU A 230 4.66 -6.64 -7.52
C LEU A 230 5.24 -6.29 -8.89
N VAL A 231 5.70 -5.06 -9.06
CA VAL A 231 6.29 -4.58 -10.31
C VAL A 231 7.75 -4.24 -10.06
N ARG A 232 8.65 -4.96 -10.72
CA ARG A 232 10.09 -4.66 -10.70
C ARG A 232 10.39 -3.62 -11.78
N ILE A 233 11.10 -2.57 -11.40
CA ILE A 233 11.51 -1.46 -12.27
C ILE A 233 13.02 -1.58 -12.52
N GLY A 234 13.43 -1.60 -13.80
CA GLY A 234 14.83 -1.71 -14.21
C GLY A 234 15.25 -3.04 -14.78
#